data_2f3c7c62173e69900c8823bf9888acb0
#
_entry.id   2f3c7c62173e69900c8823bf9888acb0
#
_cell.length_a   1.000
_cell.length_b   1.000
_cell.length_c   1.000
_cell.angle_alpha   90.00
_cell.angle_beta   90.00
_cell.angle_gamma   90.00
#
_symmetry.space_group_name_H-M   'P 1'
#
loop_
_entity.id
_entity.type
_entity.pdbx_description
1 polymer ?
#
loop_
_entity_poly.entity_id
_entity_poly.type
_entity_poly.pdbx_seq_one_letter_code
_entity_poly.pdbx_strand_id
1 'polypeptide(L)'
;PVIRTYTLRHVDPARQEVTVEFINHGTEGPASAWAINARPGDAIQMVAPDAAYAEDSGGYEWTPPQGLRNALIIADETALPAARGILEMLARQTNPPQVQAFFEVPEQGDCANLSEFKFADIFWLPRNPAAAKHGECLIQAVKTHARVPESRHPDTVDTVKEEAEGELLWDKATTSSTAFYGWVAAESTVVKLLRRHLIGERGVEHKAINFMAYWSKGRA
;
A
#
# COMPACT_ATOMS: atom_id res chain seq x y z
N PRO A 1 -22.88 4.33 13.68
CA PRO A 1 -21.44 4.52 13.68
C PRO A 1 -20.89 4.38 12.26
N VAL A 2 -19.92 5.19 11.91
CA VAL A 2 -19.20 5.09 10.64
C VAL A 2 -17.89 4.36 10.90
N ILE A 3 -17.66 3.24 10.22
CA ILE A 3 -16.44 2.43 10.38
C ILE A 3 -15.51 2.74 9.22
N ARG A 4 -14.24 2.95 9.50
CA ARG A 4 -13.15 3.13 8.54
C ARG A 4 -11.95 2.30 8.95
N THR A 5 -11.25 1.73 7.97
CA THR A 5 -10.04 0.95 8.20
C THR A 5 -8.81 1.85 8.14
N TYR A 6 -7.92 1.69 9.09
CA TYR A 6 -6.68 2.43 9.20
C TYR A 6 -5.50 1.52 9.53
N THR A 7 -4.32 1.94 9.14
CA THR A 7 -3.08 1.26 9.54
C THR A 7 -2.74 1.59 10.98
N LEU A 8 -2.48 0.58 11.80
CA LEU A 8 -1.82 0.75 13.09
C LEU A 8 -0.33 1.00 12.83
N ARG A 9 0.10 2.27 12.95
CA ARG A 9 1.48 2.65 12.68
C ARG A 9 2.43 2.18 13.76
N HIS A 10 2.01 2.30 15.00
CA HIS A 10 2.79 1.86 16.13
C HIS A 10 1.86 1.31 17.21
N VAL A 11 2.30 0.25 17.87
CA VAL A 11 1.61 -0.34 19.02
C VAL A 11 2.62 -0.45 20.17
N ASP A 12 2.31 0.17 21.29
CA ASP A 12 3.06 0.06 22.54
C ASP A 12 2.22 -0.67 23.60
N PRO A 13 2.39 -1.99 23.76
CA PRO A 13 1.61 -2.77 24.72
C PRO A 13 1.87 -2.38 26.18
N ALA A 14 3.09 -1.90 26.48
CA ALA A 14 3.45 -1.55 27.86
C ALA A 14 2.73 -0.26 28.31
N ARG A 15 2.53 0.67 27.39
CA ARG A 15 1.79 1.91 27.63
C ARG A 15 0.32 1.83 27.28
N GLN A 16 -0.12 0.72 26.67
CA GLN A 16 -1.46 0.53 26.12
C GLN A 16 -1.82 1.65 25.11
N GLU A 17 -0.88 2.00 24.26
CA GLU A 17 -1.02 3.05 23.26
C GLU A 17 -0.94 2.49 21.85
N VAL A 18 -1.73 3.07 20.95
CA VAL A 18 -1.64 2.85 19.49
C VAL A 18 -1.51 4.18 18.78
N THR A 19 -0.73 4.19 17.71
CA THR A 19 -0.61 5.35 16.83
C THR A 19 -1.28 5.05 15.50
N VAL A 20 -2.15 5.96 15.07
CA VAL A 20 -2.79 5.93 13.75
C VAL A 20 -2.48 7.24 13.04
N GLU A 21 -1.99 7.16 11.81
CA GLU A 21 -1.77 8.32 10.95
C GLU A 21 -3.01 8.54 10.06
N PHE A 22 -3.55 9.75 10.07
CA PHE A 22 -4.68 10.14 9.26
C PHE A 22 -4.20 10.97 8.06
N ILE A 23 -4.55 10.54 6.86
CA ILE A 23 -4.37 11.35 5.66
C ILE A 23 -5.60 12.27 5.52
N ASN A 24 -5.37 13.56 5.61
CA ASN A 24 -6.43 14.56 5.58
C ASN A 24 -6.81 14.95 4.15
N HIS A 25 -8.09 14.81 3.83
CA HIS A 25 -8.68 15.23 2.55
C HIS A 25 -9.76 16.33 2.75
N GLY A 26 -9.56 17.20 3.74
CA GLY A 26 -10.57 18.16 4.15
C GLY A 26 -11.62 17.55 5.08
N THR A 27 -12.77 18.20 5.21
CA THR A 27 -13.82 17.83 6.18
C THR A 27 -14.99 17.07 5.57
N GLU A 28 -14.93 16.71 4.30
CA GLU A 28 -16.03 16.01 3.60
C GLU A 28 -16.21 14.56 4.08
N GLY A 29 -15.11 13.90 4.47
CA GLY A 29 -15.15 12.55 5.01
C GLY A 29 -15.25 12.53 6.55
N PRO A 30 -16.04 11.64 7.17
CA PRO A 30 -16.27 11.64 8.62
C PRO A 30 -14.99 11.41 9.44
N ALA A 31 -14.08 10.58 8.96
CA ALA A 31 -12.84 10.29 9.66
C ALA A 31 -11.83 11.45 9.55
N SER A 32 -11.69 12.05 8.37
CA SER A 32 -10.86 13.24 8.17
C SER A 32 -11.39 14.42 8.98
N ALA A 33 -12.71 14.63 8.95
CA ALA A 33 -13.35 15.69 9.76
C ALA A 33 -13.11 15.47 11.26
N TRP A 34 -13.21 14.23 11.74
CA TRP A 34 -12.90 13.90 13.12
C TRP A 34 -11.42 14.18 13.44
N ALA A 35 -10.49 13.70 12.62
CA ALA A 35 -9.06 13.87 12.85
C ALA A 35 -8.61 15.35 12.88
N ILE A 36 -9.21 16.20 12.03
CA ILE A 36 -8.94 17.65 12.00
C ILE A 36 -9.42 18.35 13.28
N ASN A 37 -10.54 17.91 13.86
CA ASN A 37 -11.18 18.56 14.99
C ASN A 37 -10.84 17.92 16.34
N ALA A 38 -10.28 16.71 16.36
CA ALA A 38 -10.00 15.93 17.56
C ALA A 38 -9.04 16.65 18.51
N ARG A 39 -9.33 16.52 19.80
CA ARG A 39 -8.53 17.11 20.88
C ARG A 39 -8.16 16.03 21.89
N PRO A 40 -7.09 16.23 22.66
CA PRO A 40 -6.76 15.34 23.76
C PRO A 40 -7.95 15.15 24.70
N GLY A 41 -8.32 13.90 24.96
CA GLY A 41 -9.49 13.52 25.75
C GLY A 41 -10.73 13.12 24.94
N ASP A 42 -10.74 13.35 23.63
CA ASP A 42 -11.83 12.86 22.76
C ASP A 42 -11.79 11.35 22.65
N ALA A 43 -12.96 10.71 22.73
CA ALA A 43 -13.09 9.28 22.68
C ALA A 43 -13.33 8.77 21.26
N ILE A 44 -12.69 7.65 20.91
CA ILE A 44 -12.92 6.91 19.68
C ILE A 44 -13.10 5.43 20.00
N GLN A 45 -13.91 4.72 19.22
CA GLN A 45 -14.01 3.27 19.31
C GLN A 45 -13.14 2.63 18.25
N MET A 46 -12.41 1.58 18.64
CA MET A 46 -11.57 0.81 17.75
C MET A 46 -12.01 -0.65 17.78
N VAL A 47 -12.13 -1.25 16.59
CA VAL A 47 -12.23 -2.71 16.41
C VAL A 47 -10.85 -3.20 16.04
N ALA A 48 -10.28 -4.08 16.84
CA ALA A 48 -8.93 -4.60 16.65
C ALA A 48 -8.91 -6.10 16.96
N PRO A 49 -7.88 -6.83 16.49
CA PRO A 49 -7.70 -8.23 16.84
C PRO A 49 -7.63 -8.46 18.37
N ASP A 50 -8.27 -9.51 18.82
CA ASP A 50 -8.17 -9.96 20.21
C ASP A 50 -6.91 -10.83 20.38
N ALA A 51 -6.04 -10.46 21.31
CA ALA A 51 -4.83 -11.22 21.62
C ALA A 51 -5.12 -12.65 22.13
N ALA A 52 -6.32 -12.91 22.65
CA ALA A 52 -6.76 -14.24 23.09
C ALA A 52 -7.30 -15.11 21.94
N TYR A 53 -7.50 -14.53 20.73
CA TYR A 53 -7.95 -15.29 19.57
C TYR A 53 -6.80 -16.11 19.00
N ALA A 54 -6.97 -17.44 18.95
CA ALA A 54 -5.90 -18.39 18.64
C ALA A 54 -5.59 -18.50 17.13
N GLU A 55 -6.51 -18.06 16.28
CA GLU A 55 -6.35 -18.12 14.83
C GLU A 55 -5.81 -16.80 14.28
N ASP A 56 -5.35 -16.82 13.03
CA ASP A 56 -4.95 -15.60 12.33
C ASP A 56 -6.15 -14.67 12.13
N SER A 57 -6.11 -13.51 12.77
CA SER A 57 -7.15 -12.50 12.66
C SER A 57 -7.15 -11.76 11.31
N GLY A 58 -6.12 -11.95 10.49
CA GLY A 58 -5.93 -11.22 9.25
C GLY A 58 -5.69 -9.72 9.45
N GLY A 59 -6.00 -8.93 8.42
CA GLY A 59 -5.86 -7.46 8.49
C GLY A 59 -4.45 -6.95 8.16
N TYR A 60 -3.58 -7.80 7.65
CA TYR A 60 -2.28 -7.44 7.12
C TYR A 60 -2.03 -8.17 5.80
N GLU A 61 -1.47 -7.45 4.83
CA GLU A 61 -1.26 -7.96 3.46
C GLU A 61 0.22 -7.98 3.07
N TRP A 62 1.13 -7.70 4.00
CA TRP A 62 2.55 -7.86 3.80
C TRP A 62 3.03 -9.18 4.40
N THR A 63 2.98 -10.24 3.60
CA THR A 63 3.34 -11.61 3.99
C THR A 63 4.33 -12.24 3.01
N PRO A 64 5.49 -11.61 2.77
CA PRO A 64 6.45 -12.14 1.82
C PRO A 64 7.07 -13.44 2.33
N PRO A 65 7.54 -14.33 1.44
CA PRO A 65 8.30 -15.51 1.83
C PRO A 65 9.60 -15.11 2.54
N GLN A 66 10.02 -15.95 3.48
CA GLN A 66 11.29 -15.75 4.18
C GLN A 66 12.46 -15.77 3.18
N GLY A 67 13.40 -14.83 3.32
CA GLY A 67 14.54 -14.70 2.41
C GLY A 67 14.20 -14.02 1.08
N LEU A 68 13.13 -13.22 1.05
CA LEU A 68 12.81 -12.37 -0.10
C LEU A 68 14.03 -11.56 -0.54
N ARG A 69 14.27 -11.48 -1.86
CA ARG A 69 15.42 -10.76 -2.43
C ARG A 69 15.06 -9.40 -3.02
N ASN A 70 13.90 -9.29 -3.66
CA ASN A 70 13.45 -8.06 -4.29
C ASN A 70 12.00 -7.77 -3.94
N ALA A 71 11.71 -6.53 -3.57
CA ALA A 71 10.37 -6.05 -3.30
C ALA A 71 10.01 -4.85 -4.17
N LEU A 72 8.77 -4.76 -4.58
CA LEU A 72 8.17 -3.61 -5.24
C LEU A 72 7.02 -3.09 -4.38
N ILE A 73 7.10 -1.83 -3.95
CA ILE A 73 6.07 -1.17 -3.14
C ILE A 73 5.51 0.00 -3.94
N ILE A 74 4.21 0.04 -4.14
CA ILE A 74 3.53 1.10 -4.89
C ILE A 74 2.36 1.61 -4.04
N ALA A 75 2.35 2.92 -3.75
CA ALA A 75 1.35 3.52 -2.88
C ALA A 75 0.97 4.94 -3.30
N ASP A 76 -0.29 5.30 -3.11
CA ASP A 76 -0.68 6.70 -2.99
C ASP A 76 -0.58 7.17 -1.52
N GLU A 77 -0.90 8.44 -1.26
CA GLU A 77 -0.82 9.02 0.08
C GLU A 77 -1.60 8.23 1.14
N THR A 78 -2.71 7.60 0.78
CA THR A 78 -3.56 6.87 1.74
C THR A 78 -2.89 5.60 2.27
N ALA A 79 -2.00 5.01 1.50
CA ALA A 79 -1.29 3.79 1.83
C ALA A 79 0.13 4.04 2.38
N LEU A 80 0.61 5.31 2.43
CA LEU A 80 1.92 5.66 2.96
C LEU A 80 2.16 5.17 4.40
N PRO A 81 1.20 5.27 5.34
CA PRO A 81 1.40 4.74 6.68
C PRO A 81 1.75 3.25 6.70
N ALA A 82 1.09 2.45 5.85
CA ALA A 82 1.37 1.02 5.71
C ALA A 82 2.72 0.77 5.02
N ALA A 83 3.01 1.48 3.92
CA ALA A 83 4.28 1.35 3.20
C ALA A 83 5.48 1.70 4.09
N ARG A 84 5.38 2.75 4.90
CA ARG A 84 6.42 3.10 5.89
C ARG A 84 6.60 2.02 6.94
N GLY A 85 5.50 1.44 7.45
CA GLY A 85 5.56 0.32 8.38
C GLY A 85 6.26 -0.91 7.79
N ILE A 86 6.05 -1.20 6.50
CA ILE A 86 6.76 -2.24 5.77
C ILE A 86 8.26 -1.93 5.71
N LEU A 87 8.67 -0.72 5.34
CA LEU A 87 10.07 -0.33 5.29
C LEU A 87 10.76 -0.43 6.66
N GLU A 88 10.09 0.02 7.71
CA GLU A 88 10.58 -0.08 9.10
C GLU A 88 10.73 -1.54 9.56
N MET A 89 9.79 -2.41 9.18
CA MET A 89 9.87 -3.85 9.47
C MET A 89 11.05 -4.49 8.73
N LEU A 90 11.25 -4.15 7.46
CA LEU A 90 12.36 -4.63 6.65
C LEU A 90 13.72 -4.14 7.20
N ALA A 91 13.80 -2.91 7.68
CA ALA A 91 15.01 -2.34 8.28
C ALA A 91 15.50 -3.09 9.53
N ARG A 92 14.62 -3.84 10.21
CA ARG A 92 14.99 -4.69 11.36
C ARG A 92 15.60 -6.02 10.97
N GLN A 93 15.58 -6.38 9.68
CA GLN A 93 16.19 -7.62 9.19
C GLN A 93 17.71 -7.43 9.01
N THR A 94 18.47 -8.47 9.29
CA THR A 94 19.92 -8.48 9.07
C THR A 94 20.26 -8.29 7.59
N ASN A 95 19.49 -8.88 6.72
CA ASN A 95 19.65 -8.80 5.26
C ASN A 95 18.28 -8.43 4.63
N PRO A 96 17.89 -7.16 4.61
CA PRO A 96 16.65 -6.74 3.97
C PRO A 96 16.71 -6.96 2.45
N PRO A 97 15.58 -7.22 1.80
CA PRO A 97 15.51 -7.28 0.33
C PRO A 97 15.87 -5.94 -0.29
N GLN A 98 16.28 -5.95 -1.55
CA GLN A 98 16.32 -4.73 -2.35
C GLN A 98 14.89 -4.27 -2.62
N VAL A 99 14.56 -3.04 -2.24
CA VAL A 99 13.23 -2.47 -2.41
C VAL A 99 13.25 -1.41 -3.49
N GLN A 100 12.26 -1.43 -4.36
CA GLN A 100 11.92 -0.29 -5.20
C GLN A 100 10.53 0.21 -4.77
N ALA A 101 10.42 1.50 -4.43
CA ALA A 101 9.19 2.08 -3.93
C ALA A 101 8.76 3.30 -4.73
N PHE A 102 7.48 3.38 -5.06
CA PHE A 102 6.85 4.50 -5.77
C PHE A 102 5.74 5.07 -4.90
N PHE A 103 5.87 6.34 -4.52
CA PHE A 103 4.93 7.01 -3.64
C PHE A 103 4.39 8.28 -4.30
N GLU A 104 3.11 8.26 -4.68
CA GLU A 104 2.44 9.46 -5.13
C GLU A 104 1.86 10.23 -3.95
N VAL A 105 2.11 11.53 -3.92
CA VAL A 105 1.62 12.43 -2.88
C VAL A 105 1.07 13.72 -3.52
N PRO A 106 0.20 14.48 -2.82
CA PRO A 106 -0.32 15.74 -3.33
C PRO A 106 0.78 16.76 -3.61
N GLU A 107 1.58 17.07 -2.57
CA GLU A 107 2.54 18.18 -2.59
C GLU A 107 3.98 17.70 -2.39
N GLN A 108 4.93 18.51 -2.82
CA GLN A 108 6.35 18.28 -2.54
C GLN A 108 6.65 18.24 -1.04
N GLY A 109 5.89 19.00 -0.23
CA GLY A 109 6.02 19.04 1.22
C GLY A 109 5.57 17.74 1.91
N ASP A 110 4.81 16.88 1.21
CA ASP A 110 4.35 15.61 1.73
C ASP A 110 5.41 14.49 1.57
N CYS A 111 6.49 14.76 0.84
CA CYS A 111 7.59 13.82 0.67
C CYS A 111 8.37 13.68 1.98
N ALA A 112 8.21 12.54 2.65
CA ALA A 112 8.95 12.25 3.88
C ALA A 112 10.44 11.98 3.60
N ASN A 113 11.30 12.32 4.55
CA ASN A 113 12.69 11.89 4.48
C ASN A 113 12.79 10.42 4.91
N LEU A 114 13.04 9.53 3.95
CA LEU A 114 13.20 8.07 4.14
C LEU A 114 14.62 7.62 3.76
N SER A 115 15.59 8.52 3.81
CA SER A 115 16.97 8.25 3.40
C SER A 115 17.73 7.27 4.32
N GLU A 116 17.19 6.96 5.48
CA GLU A 116 17.69 5.91 6.36
C GLU A 116 17.55 4.50 5.77
N PHE A 117 16.56 4.26 4.92
CA PHE A 117 16.31 2.95 4.29
C PHE A 117 17.24 2.73 3.08
N LYS A 118 18.53 2.50 3.33
CA LYS A 118 19.56 2.37 2.27
C LYS A 118 19.34 1.19 1.32
N PHE A 119 18.49 0.23 1.68
CA PHE A 119 18.09 -0.90 0.87
C PHE A 119 16.92 -0.57 -0.09
N ALA A 120 16.36 0.64 0.01
CA ALA A 120 15.22 1.07 -0.76
C ALA A 120 15.57 2.21 -1.74
N ASP A 121 15.17 2.03 -2.99
CA ASP A 121 15.21 3.04 -4.06
C ASP A 121 13.82 3.67 -4.15
N ILE A 122 13.67 4.88 -3.61
CA ILE A 122 12.37 5.52 -3.39
C ILE A 122 12.13 6.65 -4.38
N PHE A 123 11.04 6.54 -5.12
CA PHE A 123 10.55 7.54 -6.08
C PHE A 123 9.39 8.31 -5.46
N TRP A 124 9.62 9.56 -5.11
CA TRP A 124 8.58 10.48 -4.70
C TRP A 124 7.97 11.17 -5.91
N LEU A 125 6.65 11.17 -5.99
CA LEU A 125 5.87 11.60 -7.15
C LEU A 125 4.80 12.63 -6.72
N PRO A 126 5.21 13.87 -6.42
CA PRO A 126 4.26 14.93 -6.08
C PRO A 126 3.48 15.35 -7.32
N ARG A 127 2.13 15.19 -7.27
CA ARG A 127 1.27 15.39 -8.45
C ARG A 127 0.88 16.85 -8.70
N ASN A 128 0.69 17.67 -7.65
CA ASN A 128 0.25 19.05 -7.84
C ASN A 128 1.30 19.93 -8.54
N PRO A 129 2.60 19.86 -8.22
CA PRO A 129 3.63 20.56 -9.00
C PRO A 129 3.68 20.18 -10.48
N ALA A 130 3.30 18.93 -10.79
CA ALA A 130 3.22 18.43 -12.17
C ALA A 130 1.88 18.74 -12.86
N ALA A 131 0.92 19.36 -12.16
CA ALA A 131 -0.47 19.56 -12.60
C ALA A 131 -1.14 18.25 -13.08
N ALA A 132 -0.73 17.12 -12.50
CA ALA A 132 -1.19 15.78 -12.87
C ALA A 132 -2.46 15.39 -12.10
N LYS A 133 -3.26 14.52 -12.70
CA LYS A 133 -4.39 13.90 -12.01
C LYS A 133 -3.90 12.82 -11.05
N HIS A 134 -4.73 12.53 -10.05
CA HIS A 134 -4.45 11.45 -9.09
C HIS A 134 -4.16 10.13 -9.81
N GLY A 135 -3.05 9.48 -9.46
CA GLY A 135 -2.56 8.23 -10.04
C GLY A 135 -1.78 8.38 -11.34
N GLU A 136 -1.80 9.53 -11.99
CA GLU A 136 -1.14 9.73 -13.29
C GLU A 136 0.38 9.66 -13.16
N CYS A 137 0.96 10.35 -12.18
CA CYS A 137 2.40 10.30 -11.91
C CYS A 137 2.84 8.89 -11.50
N LEU A 138 2.03 8.23 -10.65
CA LEU A 138 2.31 6.90 -10.16
C LEU A 138 2.34 5.86 -11.29
N ILE A 139 1.30 5.84 -12.12
CA ILE A 139 1.20 4.92 -13.26
C ILE A 139 2.35 5.14 -14.25
N GLN A 140 2.64 6.40 -14.59
CA GLN A 140 3.71 6.71 -15.53
C GLN A 140 5.09 6.31 -15.00
N ALA A 141 5.38 6.59 -13.72
CA ALA A 141 6.66 6.23 -13.11
C ALA A 141 6.85 4.72 -13.03
N VAL A 142 5.80 3.98 -12.63
CA VAL A 142 5.84 2.51 -12.59
C VAL A 142 6.06 1.93 -13.98
N LYS A 143 5.34 2.42 -15.00
CA LYS A 143 5.52 1.97 -16.39
C LYS A 143 6.94 2.16 -16.90
N THR A 144 7.57 3.26 -16.52
CA THR A 144 8.90 3.64 -17.02
C THR A 144 10.04 3.00 -16.23
N HIS A 145 9.90 2.86 -14.90
CA HIS A 145 11.03 2.58 -14.03
C HIS A 145 10.89 1.29 -13.20
N ALA A 146 9.70 0.64 -13.15
CA ALA A 146 9.56 -0.53 -12.31
C ALA A 146 10.43 -1.70 -12.79
N ARG A 147 11.25 -2.19 -11.87
CA ARG A 147 12.06 -3.39 -12.04
C ARG A 147 11.26 -4.60 -11.59
N VAL A 148 10.83 -5.39 -12.54
CA VAL A 148 10.05 -6.60 -12.30
C VAL A 148 10.74 -7.79 -12.99
N PRO A 149 10.52 -9.03 -12.50
CA PRO A 149 11.06 -10.20 -13.17
C PRO A 149 10.61 -10.26 -14.62
N GLU A 150 11.54 -10.59 -15.53
CA GLU A 150 11.18 -10.91 -16.91
C GLU A 150 10.48 -12.27 -16.92
N SER A 151 9.19 -12.29 -17.22
CA SER A 151 8.48 -13.54 -17.45
C SER A 151 8.66 -13.98 -18.90
N ARG A 152 9.11 -15.23 -19.09
CA ARG A 152 9.24 -15.86 -20.42
C ARG A 152 7.99 -16.67 -20.82
N HIS A 153 6.89 -16.58 -20.08
CA HIS A 153 5.67 -17.30 -20.40
C HIS A 153 4.57 -16.38 -20.92
N PRO A 154 4.38 -16.28 -22.26
CA PRO A 154 3.23 -15.58 -22.82
C PRO A 154 1.91 -16.34 -22.66
N ASP A 155 1.91 -17.56 -22.10
CA ASP A 155 0.78 -18.49 -22.15
C ASP A 155 -0.16 -18.46 -20.94
N THR A 156 0.10 -17.63 -19.94
CA THR A 156 -0.87 -17.37 -18.89
C THR A 156 -1.35 -15.91 -18.94
N VAL A 157 -2.04 -15.56 -20.00
CA VAL A 157 -3.07 -14.55 -19.89
C VAL A 157 -4.15 -15.18 -19.00
N ASP A 158 -3.90 -15.17 -17.68
CA ASP A 158 -4.99 -15.27 -16.73
C ASP A 158 -5.94 -14.15 -17.15
N THR A 159 -7.04 -14.55 -17.74
CA THR A 159 -8.11 -13.62 -18.10
C THR A 159 -8.38 -12.83 -16.84
N VAL A 160 -7.97 -11.57 -16.85
CA VAL A 160 -8.29 -10.61 -15.79
C VAL A 160 -9.81 -10.75 -15.64
N LYS A 161 -10.26 -11.50 -14.62
CA LYS A 161 -11.69 -11.61 -14.36
C LYS A 161 -12.16 -10.19 -14.18
N GLU A 162 -13.03 -9.74 -15.09
CA GLU A 162 -13.73 -8.48 -14.91
C GLU A 162 -14.48 -8.61 -13.60
N GLU A 163 -14.02 -7.87 -12.60
CA GLU A 163 -14.68 -7.83 -11.31
C GLU A 163 -16.07 -7.24 -11.48
N ALA A 164 -17.04 -7.80 -10.74
CA ALA A 164 -18.39 -7.28 -10.73
C ALA A 164 -18.37 -5.78 -10.40
N GLU A 165 -19.18 -5.00 -11.13
CA GLU A 165 -19.34 -3.57 -10.84
C GLU A 165 -19.66 -3.39 -9.35
N GLY A 166 -18.73 -2.75 -8.63
CA GLY A 166 -18.97 -2.38 -7.25
C GLY A 166 -18.06 -3.01 -6.20
N GLU A 167 -17.29 -4.04 -6.50
CA GLU A 167 -16.32 -4.61 -5.56
C GLU A 167 -14.98 -3.88 -5.62
N LEU A 168 -14.39 -3.64 -4.44
CA LEU A 168 -13.01 -3.16 -4.34
C LEU A 168 -12.06 -4.32 -4.61
N LEU A 169 -11.11 -4.11 -5.50
CA LEU A 169 -10.06 -5.09 -5.79
C LEU A 169 -9.24 -5.37 -4.53
N TRP A 170 -9.19 -6.65 -4.13
CA TRP A 170 -8.39 -7.11 -3.00
C TRP A 170 -7.79 -8.47 -3.29
N ASP A 171 -6.68 -8.45 -4.03
CA ASP A 171 -5.93 -9.64 -4.42
C ASP A 171 -4.73 -9.84 -3.49
N LYS A 172 -4.60 -11.02 -2.91
CA LYS A 172 -3.48 -11.37 -2.03
C LYS A 172 -2.45 -12.22 -2.76
N ALA A 173 -1.18 -11.87 -2.59
CA ALA A 173 -0.08 -12.70 -3.06
C ALA A 173 -0.01 -14.02 -2.28
N THR A 174 0.26 -15.11 -2.98
CA THR A 174 0.36 -16.46 -2.42
C THR A 174 1.65 -17.18 -2.84
N THR A 175 2.62 -16.42 -3.37
CA THR A 175 3.88 -16.98 -3.84
C THR A 175 4.75 -17.51 -2.70
N SER A 176 5.45 -18.61 -2.94
CA SER A 176 6.56 -19.09 -2.12
C SER A 176 7.93 -18.69 -2.68
N SER A 177 7.98 -18.04 -3.85
CA SER A 177 9.22 -17.61 -4.48
C SER A 177 9.86 -16.46 -3.72
N THR A 178 11.13 -16.60 -3.38
CA THR A 178 11.94 -15.56 -2.74
C THR A 178 12.50 -14.54 -3.72
N ALA A 179 12.26 -14.70 -5.02
CA ALA A 179 12.86 -13.85 -6.04
C ALA A 179 12.27 -12.44 -6.06
N PHE A 180 10.94 -12.35 -5.91
CA PHE A 180 10.22 -11.10 -6.03
C PHE A 180 8.89 -11.14 -5.26
N TYR A 181 8.52 -10.00 -4.66
CA TYR A 181 7.23 -9.79 -4.02
C TYR A 181 6.77 -8.36 -4.22
N GLY A 182 5.53 -8.19 -4.69
CA GLY A 182 4.92 -6.89 -4.94
C GLY A 182 3.82 -6.54 -3.93
N TRP A 183 3.69 -5.25 -3.64
CA TRP A 183 2.63 -4.71 -2.80
C TRP A 183 2.14 -3.39 -3.40
N VAL A 184 0.88 -3.34 -3.81
CA VAL A 184 0.25 -2.22 -4.49
C VAL A 184 -1.00 -1.83 -3.70
N ALA A 185 -1.04 -0.61 -3.18
CA ALA A 185 -2.18 -0.07 -2.45
C ALA A 185 -2.43 1.40 -2.81
N ALA A 186 -3.57 1.68 -3.40
CA ALA A 186 -3.94 3.01 -3.88
C ALA A 186 -5.45 3.10 -4.16
N GLU A 187 -5.85 4.17 -4.86
CA GLU A 187 -7.20 4.33 -5.40
C GLU A 187 -7.56 3.18 -6.37
N SER A 188 -8.81 2.74 -6.34
CA SER A 188 -9.32 1.57 -7.06
C SER A 188 -9.00 1.55 -8.56
N THR A 189 -9.20 2.67 -9.27
CA THR A 189 -8.90 2.76 -10.70
C THR A 189 -7.41 2.66 -10.98
N VAL A 190 -6.59 3.27 -10.13
CA VAL A 190 -5.13 3.23 -10.22
C VAL A 190 -4.63 1.80 -10.02
N VAL A 191 -5.13 1.11 -9.01
CA VAL A 191 -4.76 -0.30 -8.73
C VAL A 191 -5.12 -1.20 -9.92
N LYS A 192 -6.31 -1.04 -10.51
CA LYS A 192 -6.73 -1.80 -11.71
C LYS A 192 -5.81 -1.56 -12.91
N LEU A 193 -5.42 -0.31 -13.15
CA LEU A 193 -4.52 0.03 -14.25
C LEU A 193 -3.10 -0.53 -14.02
N LEU A 194 -2.58 -0.44 -12.79
CA LEU A 194 -1.30 -1.02 -12.42
C LEU A 194 -1.31 -2.56 -12.51
N ARG A 195 -2.38 -3.21 -12.06
CA ARG A 195 -2.57 -4.66 -12.19
C ARG A 195 -2.54 -5.08 -13.65
N ARG A 196 -3.31 -4.39 -14.50
CA ARG A 196 -3.31 -4.66 -15.95
C ARG A 196 -1.90 -4.52 -16.54
N HIS A 197 -1.17 -3.47 -16.17
CA HIS A 197 0.19 -3.25 -16.65
C HIS A 197 1.16 -4.35 -16.15
N LEU A 198 1.22 -4.58 -14.84
CA LEU A 198 2.21 -5.49 -14.26
C LEU A 198 1.95 -6.95 -14.63
N ILE A 199 0.70 -7.40 -14.59
CA ILE A 199 0.34 -8.78 -14.94
C ILE A 199 0.20 -8.94 -16.46
N GLY A 200 -0.65 -8.11 -17.10
CA GLY A 200 -1.01 -8.30 -18.51
C GLY A 200 0.09 -7.87 -19.49
N GLU A 201 0.77 -6.75 -19.23
CA GLU A 201 1.75 -6.20 -20.18
C GLU A 201 3.19 -6.63 -19.84
N ARG A 202 3.53 -6.73 -18.53
CA ARG A 202 4.88 -7.07 -18.08
C ARG A 202 5.04 -8.56 -17.72
N GLY A 203 3.93 -9.32 -17.67
CA GLY A 203 3.94 -10.76 -17.42
C GLY A 203 4.39 -11.17 -16.01
N VAL A 204 4.26 -10.29 -15.02
CA VAL A 204 4.58 -10.64 -13.64
C VAL A 204 3.58 -11.68 -13.14
N GLU A 205 4.05 -12.69 -12.42
CA GLU A 205 3.18 -13.73 -11.87
C GLU A 205 2.16 -13.10 -10.90
N HIS A 206 0.87 -13.34 -11.14
CA HIS A 206 -0.23 -12.79 -10.33
C HIS A 206 -0.06 -13.10 -8.83
N LYS A 207 0.36 -14.33 -8.50
CA LYS A 207 0.58 -14.78 -7.12
C LYS A 207 1.72 -14.06 -6.40
N ALA A 208 2.54 -13.28 -7.11
CA ALA A 208 3.68 -12.59 -6.55
C ALA A 208 3.38 -11.15 -6.10
N ILE A 209 2.18 -10.63 -6.36
CA ILE A 209 1.82 -9.24 -6.06
C ILE A 209 0.47 -9.16 -5.34
N ASN A 210 0.41 -8.35 -4.28
CA ASN A 210 -0.86 -7.90 -3.68
C ASN A 210 -1.37 -6.67 -4.44
N PHE A 211 -2.66 -6.65 -4.74
CA PHE A 211 -3.34 -5.48 -5.31
C PHE A 211 -4.53 -5.12 -4.43
N MET A 212 -4.47 -3.96 -3.80
CA MET A 212 -5.45 -3.54 -2.80
C MET A 212 -5.98 -2.15 -3.10
N ALA A 213 -7.25 -2.05 -3.39
CA ALA A 213 -7.94 -0.79 -3.51
C ALA A 213 -8.29 -0.27 -2.11
N TYR A 214 -7.47 0.63 -1.57
CA TYR A 214 -7.70 1.20 -0.24
C TYR A 214 -8.91 2.13 -0.22
N TRP A 215 -9.22 2.75 -1.34
CA TRP A 215 -10.35 3.65 -1.50
C TRP A 215 -10.81 3.73 -2.95
N SER A 216 -11.96 4.36 -3.19
CA SER A 216 -12.47 4.60 -4.52
C SER A 216 -13.06 6.00 -4.59
N LYS A 217 -12.67 6.77 -5.60
CA LYS A 217 -13.19 8.11 -5.83
C LYS A 217 -14.71 8.07 -6.00
N GLY A 218 -15.40 8.95 -5.26
CA GLY A 218 -16.87 9.02 -5.30
C GLY A 218 -17.61 8.02 -4.40
N ARG A 219 -16.89 7.21 -3.61
CA ARG A 219 -17.44 6.36 -2.54
C ARG A 219 -16.92 6.85 -1.20
N ALA A 220 -17.82 7.32 -0.35
CA ALA A 220 -17.52 7.73 1.01
C ALA A 220 -17.77 6.58 1.99
#